data_d5a25392fb088ed1ecaec4e1f323b712
#
_entry.id   d5a25392fb088ed1ecaec4e1f323b712
#
_cell.length_a   1.000
_cell.length_b   1.000
_cell.length_c   1.000
_cell.angle_alpha   90.00
_cell.angle_beta   90.00
_cell.angle_gamma   90.00
#
_symmetry.space_group_name_H-M   'P 1'
#
loop_
_entity.id
_entity.type
_entity.pdbx_description
1 polymer ?
#
loop_
_entity_poly.entity_id
_entity_poly.type
_entity_poly.pdbx_seq_one_letter_code
_entity_poly.pdbx_strand_id
1 'polypeptide(L)'
;MSIKLTDLPKLPPMPILEETPDEIYRRWVNRAIDMAKDRGLPPPPTDEGEYFYDLWYPIAQEIAEQQELWTYGFIQAFPIWADSEFLDAHAWANGVARKAGEDDDALRIRMLEQAFAEEGSGRRKDYETWAKETEGVGGAIAREKERHDNSIDLYLTDLVGQPITPDFAAKVKALMWEEKRIAGHDLEVHPAPVFTLRIEARLATIEDLTKLAEQIRKRVIDYADGRTLLVYNYIAALLLGPGVENYFDFKLNGDEKDVDVPTTSVLQVEVILS
;
A
#
# COMPACT_ATOMS: atom_id res chain seq x y z
N MET A 1 0.95 -0.65 -0.52
CA MET A 1 0.56 -1.32 0.76
C MET A 1 0.12 -0.22 1.70
N SER A 2 -1.08 -0.26 2.27
CA SER A 2 -1.48 0.78 3.23
C SER A 2 -0.96 0.40 4.61
N ILE A 3 -0.15 1.28 5.20
CA ILE A 3 0.44 1.11 6.53
C ILE A 3 -0.56 1.65 7.56
N LYS A 4 -0.80 0.89 8.63
CA LYS A 4 -1.59 1.33 9.77
C LYS A 4 -0.69 1.60 10.97
N LEU A 5 -1.06 2.54 11.83
CA LEU A 5 -0.33 2.81 13.07
C LEU A 5 -0.13 1.57 13.95
N THR A 6 -1.11 0.65 13.93
CA THR A 6 -1.03 -0.63 14.65
C THR A 6 0.05 -1.57 14.12
N ASP A 7 0.53 -1.35 12.91
CA ASP A 7 1.54 -2.19 12.24
C ASP A 7 2.95 -1.71 12.53
N LEU A 8 3.08 -0.51 13.15
CA LEU A 8 4.37 0.05 13.51
C LEU A 8 5.00 -0.75 14.67
N PRO A 9 6.33 -0.97 14.63
CA PRO A 9 7.02 -1.64 15.71
C PRO A 9 6.91 -0.82 17.01
N LYS A 10 6.73 -1.53 18.12
CA LYS A 10 6.77 -0.90 19.45
C LYS A 10 8.16 -0.38 19.72
N LEU A 11 8.23 0.72 20.49
CA LEU A 11 9.49 1.24 20.97
C LEU A 11 10.25 0.13 21.73
N PRO A 12 11.49 -0.20 21.35
CA PRO A 12 12.29 -1.17 22.10
C PRO A 12 12.70 -0.59 23.44
N PRO A 13 13.09 -1.43 24.42
CA PRO A 13 13.70 -0.94 25.66
C PRO A 13 14.89 -0.05 25.33
N MET A 14 14.91 1.15 25.90
CA MET A 14 15.98 2.11 25.60
C MET A 14 17.29 1.65 26.25
N PRO A 15 18.42 1.77 25.55
CA PRO A 15 19.74 1.41 26.11
C PRO A 15 20.26 2.46 27.11
N ILE A 16 19.44 3.42 27.49
CA ILE A 16 19.76 4.52 28.40
C ILE A 16 19.18 4.18 29.77
N LEU A 17 19.97 4.42 30.82
CA LEU A 17 19.51 4.26 32.20
C LEU A 17 18.47 5.36 32.49
N GLU A 18 17.26 4.95 32.82
CA GLU A 18 16.21 5.84 33.35
C GLU A 18 16.15 5.66 34.84
N GLU A 19 17.02 6.37 35.58
CA GLU A 19 17.09 6.32 37.03
C GLU A 19 16.40 7.56 37.63
N THR A 20 15.64 7.35 38.69
CA THR A 20 15.14 8.45 39.52
C THR A 20 16.28 9.14 40.28
N PRO A 21 16.11 10.42 40.69
CA PRO A 21 17.11 11.10 41.52
C PRO A 21 17.53 10.28 42.77
N ASP A 22 16.58 9.61 43.41
CA ASP A 22 16.84 8.75 44.56
C ASP A 22 17.70 7.55 44.23
N GLU A 23 17.50 6.92 43.05
CA GLU A 23 18.29 5.78 42.60
C GLU A 23 19.73 6.22 42.28
N ILE A 24 19.89 7.35 41.61
CA ILE A 24 21.20 7.94 41.29
C ILE A 24 21.94 8.29 42.61
N TYR A 25 21.26 8.98 43.51
CA TYR A 25 21.82 9.35 44.79
C TYR A 25 22.23 8.11 45.59
N ARG A 26 21.37 7.11 45.72
CA ARG A 26 21.65 5.83 46.40
C ARG A 26 22.85 5.12 45.79
N ARG A 27 23.01 5.13 44.50
CA ARG A 27 24.18 4.59 43.82
C ARG A 27 25.47 5.31 44.21
N TRP A 28 25.43 6.62 44.37
CA TRP A 28 26.59 7.41 44.84
C TRP A 28 26.89 7.19 46.31
N VAL A 29 25.89 7.14 47.16
CA VAL A 29 26.05 6.79 48.59
C VAL A 29 26.76 5.46 48.73
N ASN A 30 26.33 4.43 48.01
CA ASN A 30 26.97 3.13 48.04
C ASN A 30 28.47 3.21 47.63
N ARG A 31 28.76 3.93 46.54
CA ARG A 31 30.14 4.16 46.11
C ARG A 31 30.98 4.92 47.13
N ALA A 32 30.41 5.92 47.79
CA ALA A 32 31.10 6.70 48.79
C ALA A 32 31.41 5.86 50.06
N ILE A 33 30.47 5.01 50.47
CA ILE A 33 30.66 4.05 51.58
C ILE A 33 31.78 3.05 51.25
N ASP A 34 31.76 2.46 50.05
CA ASP A 34 32.79 1.52 49.60
C ASP A 34 34.18 2.20 49.58
N MET A 35 34.27 3.43 49.04
CA MET A 35 35.51 4.20 49.02
C MET A 35 36.02 4.54 50.43
N ALA A 36 35.14 4.86 51.38
CA ALA A 36 35.50 5.12 52.75
C ALA A 36 36.05 3.83 53.42
N LYS A 37 35.38 2.70 53.20
CA LYS A 37 35.80 1.39 53.68
C LYS A 37 37.20 1.00 53.17
N ASP A 38 37.45 1.16 51.88
CA ASP A 38 38.76 0.87 51.25
C ASP A 38 39.91 1.70 51.85
N ARG A 39 39.59 2.90 52.34
CA ARG A 39 40.54 3.81 52.99
C ARG A 39 40.63 3.68 54.52
N GLY A 40 39.83 2.78 55.10
CA GLY A 40 39.72 2.63 56.53
C GLY A 40 39.11 3.83 57.25
N LEU A 41 38.25 4.60 56.51
CA LEU A 41 37.58 5.78 57.05
C LEU A 41 36.13 5.44 57.46
N PRO A 42 35.52 6.19 58.39
CA PRO A 42 34.07 6.06 58.62
C PRO A 42 33.26 6.48 57.38
N PRO A 43 32.08 5.88 57.15
CA PRO A 43 31.23 6.28 56.07
C PRO A 43 30.80 7.75 56.20
N PRO A 44 30.63 8.49 55.08
CA PRO A 44 30.15 9.84 55.14
C PRO A 44 28.68 9.88 55.63
N PRO A 45 28.28 10.96 56.33
CA PRO A 45 26.87 11.17 56.64
C PRO A 45 26.09 11.45 55.35
N THR A 46 24.99 10.72 55.12
CA THR A 46 24.30 10.69 53.82
C THR A 46 22.80 10.94 53.90
N ASP A 47 22.29 11.23 55.10
CA ASP A 47 20.87 11.50 55.31
C ASP A 47 20.49 12.92 54.88
N GLU A 48 19.21 13.15 54.61
CA GLU A 48 18.67 14.46 54.26
C GLU A 48 19.04 15.53 55.31
N GLY A 49 19.57 16.66 54.86
CA GLY A 49 20.11 17.71 55.73
C GLY A 49 21.56 17.53 56.11
N GLU A 50 22.19 16.44 55.71
CA GLU A 50 23.64 16.22 55.86
C GLU A 50 24.39 16.79 54.65
N TYR A 51 25.66 17.18 54.87
CA TYR A 51 26.47 17.83 53.82
C TYR A 51 26.60 17.01 52.54
N PHE A 52 26.68 15.68 52.64
CA PHE A 52 26.79 14.82 51.46
C PHE A 52 25.50 14.84 50.67
N TYR A 53 24.33 14.77 51.34
CA TYR A 53 23.02 14.84 50.68
C TYR A 53 22.81 16.20 50.00
N ASP A 54 22.99 17.29 50.72
CA ASP A 54 22.75 18.65 50.25
C ASP A 54 23.62 19.01 49.05
N LEU A 55 24.82 18.44 48.94
CA LEU A 55 25.72 18.65 47.80
C LEU A 55 25.38 17.78 46.58
N TRP A 56 25.06 16.50 46.82
CA TRP A 56 24.99 15.54 45.71
C TRP A 56 23.57 15.24 45.24
N TYR A 57 22.55 15.45 46.06
CA TYR A 57 21.16 15.19 45.64
C TYR A 57 20.69 16.15 44.52
N PRO A 58 20.98 17.45 44.53
CA PRO A 58 20.66 18.33 43.42
C PRO A 58 21.33 17.91 42.11
N ILE A 59 22.57 17.40 42.17
CA ILE A 59 23.27 16.89 41.01
C ILE A 59 22.60 15.58 40.49
N ALA A 60 22.08 14.75 41.39
CA ALA A 60 21.33 13.55 41.01
C ALA A 60 20.02 13.93 40.27
N GLN A 61 19.35 15.03 40.68
CA GLN A 61 18.20 15.57 39.99
C GLN A 61 18.55 16.02 38.56
N GLU A 62 19.62 16.81 38.42
CA GLU A 62 20.11 17.23 37.08
C GLU A 62 20.46 16.05 36.17
N ILE A 63 21.07 15.00 36.72
CA ILE A 63 21.38 13.81 35.91
C ILE A 63 20.13 13.07 35.50
N ALA A 64 19.12 12.95 36.35
CA ALA A 64 17.84 12.34 35.99
C ALA A 64 17.17 13.12 34.84
N GLU A 65 17.12 14.44 34.95
CA GLU A 65 16.59 15.30 33.87
C GLU A 65 17.39 15.15 32.58
N GLN A 66 18.73 15.06 32.67
CA GLN A 66 19.56 14.81 31.48
C GLN A 66 19.29 13.43 30.86
N GLN A 67 19.04 12.38 31.64
CA GLN A 67 18.67 11.06 31.13
C GLN A 67 17.36 11.10 30.36
N GLU A 68 16.33 11.83 30.85
CA GLU A 68 15.07 12.03 30.15
C GLU A 68 15.27 12.74 28.80
N LEU A 69 16.05 13.83 28.79
CA LEU A 69 16.39 14.55 27.55
C LEU A 69 17.15 13.69 26.54
N TRP A 70 18.07 12.84 27.02
CA TRP A 70 18.80 11.90 26.17
C TRP A 70 17.87 10.84 25.57
N THR A 71 16.94 10.31 26.37
CA THR A 71 15.93 9.34 25.92
C THR A 71 15.06 9.97 24.84
N TYR A 72 14.54 11.18 25.09
CA TYR A 72 13.77 11.93 24.08
C TYR A 72 14.57 12.16 22.81
N GLY A 73 15.79 12.70 22.92
CA GLY A 73 16.64 12.97 21.74
C GLY A 73 17.00 11.70 20.96
N PHE A 74 17.19 10.57 21.65
CA PHE A 74 17.46 9.28 21.00
C PHE A 74 16.28 8.80 20.16
N ILE A 75 15.07 8.92 20.67
CA ILE A 75 13.84 8.53 19.97
C ILE A 75 13.69 9.34 18.68
N GLN A 76 14.03 10.63 18.70
CA GLN A 76 13.93 11.51 17.54
C GLN A 76 14.83 11.09 16.35
N ALA A 77 15.84 10.27 16.60
CA ALA A 77 16.69 9.73 15.53
C ALA A 77 15.95 8.72 14.61
N PHE A 78 14.80 8.23 15.03
CA PHE A 78 14.05 7.20 14.30
C PHE A 78 12.74 7.75 13.76
N PRO A 79 12.56 7.81 12.43
CA PRO A 79 11.35 8.37 11.80
C PRO A 79 10.03 7.77 12.29
N ILE A 80 10.06 6.49 12.73
CA ILE A 80 8.89 5.77 13.23
C ILE A 80 8.37 6.36 14.55
N TRP A 81 9.26 6.93 15.38
CA TRP A 81 8.95 7.42 16.71
C TRP A 81 9.19 8.92 16.89
N ALA A 82 9.82 9.57 15.90
CA ALA A 82 10.04 11.01 15.90
C ALA A 82 8.71 11.78 15.91
N ASP A 83 8.71 12.97 16.47
CA ASP A 83 7.56 13.87 16.52
C ASP A 83 7.91 15.29 16.08
N SER A 84 6.88 16.11 15.90
CA SER A 84 6.97 17.55 15.62
C SER A 84 7.99 17.89 14.52
N GLU A 85 8.88 18.84 14.77
CA GLU A 85 9.90 19.33 13.81
C GLU A 85 10.94 18.27 13.45
N PHE A 86 11.19 17.30 14.33
CA PHE A 86 12.09 16.18 14.04
C PHE A 86 11.47 15.27 12.98
N LEU A 87 10.18 14.97 13.11
CA LEU A 87 9.46 14.21 12.09
C LEU A 87 9.39 14.98 10.76
N ASP A 88 9.21 16.30 10.80
CA ASP A 88 9.25 17.15 9.60
C ASP A 88 10.60 17.09 8.91
N ALA A 89 11.70 17.09 9.67
CA ALA A 89 13.04 16.96 9.13
C ALA A 89 13.27 15.60 8.43
N HIS A 90 12.77 14.50 9.05
CA HIS A 90 12.79 13.19 8.42
C HIS A 90 11.93 13.13 7.16
N ALA A 91 10.73 13.71 7.21
CA ALA A 91 9.84 13.76 6.05
C ALA A 91 10.48 14.55 4.89
N TRP A 92 11.07 15.70 5.17
CA TRP A 92 11.79 16.51 4.18
C TRP A 92 12.94 15.73 3.54
N ALA A 93 13.74 15.01 4.34
CA ALA A 93 14.84 14.18 3.84
C ALA A 93 14.38 13.07 2.89
N ASN A 94 13.11 12.63 3.01
CA ASN A 94 12.46 11.66 2.14
C ASN A 94 11.62 12.32 1.01
N GLY A 95 11.76 13.62 0.78
CA GLY A 95 11.03 14.33 -0.26
C GLY A 95 9.53 14.52 0.05
N VAL A 96 9.13 14.43 1.33
CA VAL A 96 7.75 14.59 1.79
C VAL A 96 7.65 15.88 2.59
N ALA A 97 6.67 16.74 2.28
CA ALA A 97 6.36 17.92 3.08
C ALA A 97 5.04 17.74 3.83
N ARG A 98 4.94 18.26 5.07
CA ARG A 98 3.70 18.26 5.84
C ARG A 98 2.62 19.07 5.13
N LYS A 99 1.41 18.54 5.08
CA LYS A 99 0.25 19.25 4.55
C LYS A 99 -0.37 20.14 5.63
N ALA A 100 -1.09 21.20 5.22
CA ALA A 100 -1.77 22.07 6.15
C ALA A 100 -2.79 21.27 7.00
N GLY A 101 -2.64 21.32 8.33
CA GLY A 101 -3.52 20.61 9.28
C GLY A 101 -3.25 19.11 9.42
N GLU A 102 -2.16 18.61 8.85
CA GLU A 102 -1.76 17.20 8.99
C GLU A 102 -1.09 16.94 10.33
N ASP A 103 -1.57 15.97 11.08
CA ASP A 103 -0.95 15.53 12.33
C ASP A 103 0.28 14.65 12.10
N ASP A 104 1.03 14.39 13.17
CA ASP A 104 2.26 13.60 13.10
C ASP A 104 2.02 12.16 12.63
N ASP A 105 0.93 11.56 13.02
CA ASP A 105 0.61 10.18 12.67
C ASP A 105 0.30 10.04 11.18
N ALA A 106 -0.46 10.97 10.62
CA ALA A 106 -0.77 11.00 9.19
C ALA A 106 0.48 11.26 8.35
N LEU A 107 1.33 12.22 8.76
CA LEU A 107 2.62 12.49 8.09
C LEU A 107 3.54 11.27 8.15
N ARG A 108 3.66 10.63 9.32
CA ARG A 108 4.50 9.43 9.53
C ARG A 108 4.07 8.29 8.61
N ILE A 109 2.77 7.98 8.55
CA ILE A 109 2.24 6.94 7.67
C ILE A 109 2.59 7.26 6.22
N ARG A 110 2.32 8.47 5.76
CA ARG A 110 2.55 8.89 4.37
C ARG A 110 4.05 8.86 4.00
N MET A 111 4.92 9.30 4.91
CA MET A 111 6.37 9.22 4.73
C MET A 111 6.85 7.77 4.64
N LEU A 112 6.35 6.89 5.52
CA LEU A 112 6.71 5.46 5.51
C LEU A 112 6.14 4.77 4.26
N GLU A 113 4.91 5.07 3.85
CA GLU A 113 4.35 4.53 2.60
C GLU A 113 5.19 4.93 1.39
N GLN A 114 5.70 6.16 1.35
CA GLN A 114 6.61 6.59 0.29
C GLN A 114 7.99 5.91 0.38
N ALA A 115 8.54 5.76 1.57
CA ALA A 115 9.82 5.06 1.76
C ALA A 115 9.75 3.56 1.42
N PHE A 116 8.58 2.93 1.64
CA PHE A 116 8.32 1.55 1.24
C PHE A 116 7.72 1.43 -0.17
N ALA A 117 7.32 2.53 -0.79
CA ALA A 117 7.05 2.52 -2.22
C ALA A 117 8.38 2.20 -2.89
N GLU A 118 8.53 0.97 -3.36
CA GLU A 118 9.72 0.57 -4.10
C GLU A 118 9.90 1.57 -5.24
N GLU A 119 11.01 2.31 -5.24
CA GLU A 119 11.44 3.03 -6.44
C GLU A 119 11.46 2.00 -7.57
N GLY A 120 10.71 2.27 -8.63
CA GLY A 120 10.45 1.31 -9.66
C GLY A 120 11.74 0.73 -10.23
N SER A 121 11.94 -0.56 -10.02
CA SER A 121 13.07 -1.31 -10.55
C SER A 121 12.84 -1.79 -11.99
N GLY A 122 11.73 -1.35 -12.62
CA GLY A 122 11.33 -1.76 -13.96
C GLY A 122 10.58 -3.08 -14.02
N ARG A 123 10.00 -3.52 -12.91
CA ARG A 123 9.08 -4.66 -12.88
C ARG A 123 7.75 -4.29 -13.56
N ARG A 124 6.99 -5.27 -14.01
CA ARG A 124 5.66 -5.07 -14.59
C ARG A 124 4.79 -4.10 -13.79
N LYS A 125 4.75 -4.30 -12.46
CA LYS A 125 3.93 -3.51 -11.55
C LYS A 125 4.34 -2.04 -11.50
N ASP A 126 5.61 -1.74 -11.70
CA ASP A 126 6.11 -0.37 -11.75
C ASP A 126 5.57 0.34 -12.99
N TYR A 127 5.63 -0.31 -14.16
CA TYR A 127 5.05 0.22 -15.39
C TYR A 127 3.53 0.40 -15.30
N GLU A 128 2.82 -0.53 -14.65
CA GLU A 128 1.38 -0.40 -14.38
C GLU A 128 1.08 0.81 -13.49
N THR A 129 1.88 1.04 -12.44
CA THR A 129 1.73 2.17 -11.53
C THR A 129 2.03 3.48 -12.25
N TRP A 130 3.16 3.58 -12.94
CA TRP A 130 3.54 4.78 -13.68
C TRP A 130 2.54 5.16 -14.77
N ALA A 131 1.98 4.16 -15.47
CA ALA A 131 0.94 4.43 -16.46
C ALA A 131 -0.32 5.04 -15.81
N LYS A 132 -0.71 4.56 -14.63
CA LYS A 132 -1.88 5.08 -13.88
C LYS A 132 -1.65 6.47 -13.28
N GLU A 133 -0.41 6.93 -13.16
CA GLU A 133 -0.11 8.32 -12.78
C GLU A 133 -0.49 9.32 -13.89
N THR A 134 -0.65 8.84 -15.12
CA THR A 134 -1.07 9.69 -16.26
C THR A 134 -2.56 9.96 -16.18
N GLU A 135 -2.94 11.25 -16.21
CA GLU A 135 -4.35 11.68 -16.20
C GLU A 135 -5.13 11.04 -17.34
N GLY A 136 -6.26 10.43 -17.04
CA GLY A 136 -7.12 9.74 -18.00
C GLY A 136 -6.88 8.23 -18.11
N VAL A 137 -5.84 7.68 -17.47
CA VAL A 137 -5.63 6.23 -17.38
C VAL A 137 -6.29 5.70 -16.10
N GLY A 138 -7.29 4.82 -16.27
CA GLY A 138 -7.98 4.16 -15.16
C GLY A 138 -7.41 2.79 -14.83
N GLY A 139 -6.99 2.03 -15.84
CA GLY A 139 -6.40 0.70 -15.67
C GLY A 139 -5.17 0.50 -16.54
N ALA A 140 -4.20 -0.27 -16.03
CA ALA A 140 -2.99 -0.63 -16.76
C ALA A 140 -2.60 -2.07 -16.41
N ILE A 141 -2.28 -2.87 -17.40
CA ILE A 141 -1.76 -4.22 -17.27
C ILE A 141 -0.51 -4.34 -18.12
N ALA A 142 0.61 -4.69 -17.48
CA ALA A 142 1.89 -4.90 -18.16
C ALA A 142 2.14 -6.38 -18.44
N ARG A 143 2.68 -6.65 -19.61
CA ARG A 143 3.20 -7.96 -20.03
C ARG A 143 4.67 -7.84 -20.37
N GLU A 144 5.43 -8.79 -19.89
CA GLU A 144 6.86 -8.90 -20.20
C GLU A 144 7.05 -9.95 -21.28
N LYS A 145 8.03 -9.69 -22.16
CA LYS A 145 8.53 -10.68 -23.13
C LYS A 145 7.52 -11.18 -24.16
N GLU A 146 6.49 -10.39 -24.48
CA GLU A 146 5.54 -10.77 -25.53
C GLU A 146 6.15 -10.65 -26.93
N ARG A 147 6.97 -9.63 -27.17
CA ARG A 147 7.63 -9.40 -28.46
C ARG A 147 9.06 -9.94 -28.51
N HIS A 148 9.82 -9.78 -27.42
CA HIS A 148 11.19 -10.27 -27.24
C HIS A 148 11.62 -10.10 -25.76
N ASP A 149 12.83 -10.58 -25.37
CA ASP A 149 13.26 -10.69 -23.97
C ASP A 149 13.22 -9.40 -23.15
N ASN A 150 13.39 -8.23 -23.77
CA ASN A 150 13.38 -6.93 -23.08
C ASN A 150 12.12 -6.12 -23.34
N SER A 151 11.09 -6.72 -23.94
CA SER A 151 9.85 -6.02 -24.25
C SER A 151 8.95 -5.90 -23.01
N ILE A 152 8.35 -4.74 -22.87
CA ILE A 152 7.25 -4.43 -21.95
C ILE A 152 6.09 -3.89 -22.76
N ASP A 153 4.98 -4.59 -22.72
CA ASP A 153 3.76 -4.23 -23.43
C ASP A 153 2.68 -3.85 -22.41
N LEU A 154 2.22 -2.58 -22.45
CA LEU A 154 1.19 -2.05 -21.56
C LEU A 154 -0.15 -2.02 -22.28
N TYR A 155 -1.18 -2.55 -21.65
CA TYR A 155 -2.57 -2.51 -22.09
C TYR A 155 -3.38 -1.61 -21.15
N LEU A 156 -3.93 -0.52 -21.71
CA LEU A 156 -4.53 0.54 -20.91
C LEU A 156 -6.04 0.68 -21.15
N THR A 157 -6.73 1.01 -20.05
CA THR A 157 -8.14 1.43 -20.07
C THR A 157 -8.28 2.85 -19.53
N ASP A 158 -9.38 3.50 -19.88
CA ASP A 158 -9.78 4.79 -19.33
C ASP A 158 -10.38 4.67 -17.93
N LEU A 159 -10.81 5.81 -17.36
CA LEU A 159 -11.40 5.89 -16.03
C LEU A 159 -12.73 5.13 -15.86
N VAL A 160 -13.40 4.77 -16.95
CA VAL A 160 -14.64 3.98 -16.93
C VAL A 160 -14.41 2.52 -17.34
N GLY A 161 -13.13 2.10 -17.45
CA GLY A 161 -12.75 0.73 -17.75
C GLY A 161 -12.87 0.34 -19.24
N GLN A 162 -13.01 1.32 -20.15
CA GLN A 162 -13.02 1.08 -21.59
C GLN A 162 -11.61 1.21 -22.18
N PRO A 163 -11.31 0.56 -23.32
CA PRO A 163 -10.03 0.76 -24.00
C PRO A 163 -9.77 2.23 -24.31
N ILE A 164 -8.56 2.71 -24.04
CA ILE A 164 -8.14 4.06 -24.45
C ILE A 164 -8.04 4.16 -25.96
N THR A 165 -7.98 5.40 -26.50
CA THR A 165 -7.76 5.59 -27.95
C THR A 165 -6.29 5.33 -28.31
N PRO A 166 -5.99 4.91 -29.56
CA PRO A 166 -4.61 4.73 -30.02
C PRO A 166 -3.77 6.02 -29.92
N ASP A 167 -4.35 7.18 -30.16
CA ASP A 167 -3.67 8.48 -30.03
C ASP A 167 -3.29 8.79 -28.58
N PHE A 168 -4.16 8.42 -27.64
CA PHE A 168 -3.87 8.58 -26.22
C PHE A 168 -2.81 7.58 -25.76
N ALA A 169 -2.85 6.33 -26.23
CA ALA A 169 -1.80 5.35 -25.96
C ALA A 169 -0.42 5.84 -26.43
N ALA A 170 -0.35 6.46 -27.62
CA ALA A 170 0.89 7.04 -28.13
C ALA A 170 1.41 8.19 -27.24
N LYS A 171 0.53 9.04 -26.72
CA LYS A 171 0.89 10.10 -25.77
C LYS A 171 1.44 9.54 -24.46
N VAL A 172 0.75 8.55 -23.89
CA VAL A 172 1.21 7.87 -22.65
C VAL A 172 2.58 7.22 -22.89
N LYS A 173 2.76 6.54 -24.04
CA LYS A 173 4.06 5.96 -24.41
C LYS A 173 5.15 7.01 -24.43
N ALA A 174 4.93 8.15 -25.06
CA ALA A 174 5.93 9.23 -25.16
C ALA A 174 6.34 9.75 -23.78
N LEU A 175 5.37 10.03 -22.89
CA LEU A 175 5.64 10.46 -21.51
C LEU A 175 6.44 9.42 -20.73
N MET A 176 6.01 8.17 -20.76
CA MET A 176 6.71 7.09 -20.04
C MET A 176 8.10 6.78 -20.62
N TRP A 177 8.27 6.96 -21.94
CA TRP A 177 9.55 6.75 -22.60
C TRP A 177 10.63 7.72 -22.13
N GLU A 178 10.27 8.99 -21.96
CA GLU A 178 11.20 10.05 -21.54
C GLU A 178 11.47 10.05 -20.03
N GLU A 179 10.44 9.81 -19.20
CA GLU A 179 10.52 10.06 -17.76
C GLU A 179 10.70 8.79 -16.91
N LYS A 180 10.15 7.66 -17.35
CA LYS A 180 9.99 6.47 -16.49
C LYS A 180 10.64 5.20 -17.03
N ARG A 181 10.92 5.12 -18.32
CA ARG A 181 11.44 3.89 -18.92
C ARG A 181 12.82 3.51 -18.42
N ILE A 182 12.97 2.27 -17.99
CA ILE A 182 14.27 1.72 -17.62
C ILE A 182 15.12 1.49 -18.88
N ALA A 183 16.39 1.88 -18.81
CA ALA A 183 17.34 1.70 -19.92
C ALA A 183 17.42 0.22 -20.32
N GLY A 184 17.29 -0.05 -21.62
CA GLY A 184 17.30 -1.40 -22.18
C GLY A 184 15.91 -2.05 -22.31
N HIS A 185 14.87 -1.50 -21.70
CA HIS A 185 13.51 -1.97 -21.92
C HIS A 185 12.91 -1.36 -23.21
N ASP A 186 12.29 -2.21 -24.03
CA ASP A 186 11.52 -1.80 -25.19
C ASP A 186 10.04 -1.72 -24.80
N LEU A 187 9.56 -0.48 -24.55
CA LEU A 187 8.21 -0.19 -24.07
C LEU A 187 7.27 0.06 -25.26
N GLU A 188 6.17 -0.70 -25.30
CA GLU A 188 5.00 -0.42 -26.15
C GLU A 188 3.77 -0.19 -25.26
N VAL A 189 2.86 0.69 -25.74
CA VAL A 189 1.62 1.03 -25.05
C VAL A 189 0.46 0.87 -26.01
N HIS A 190 -0.53 0.09 -25.61
CA HIS A 190 -1.66 -0.29 -26.44
C HIS A 190 -2.98 0.01 -25.72
N PRO A 191 -4.05 0.34 -26.46
CA PRO A 191 -5.40 0.17 -25.92
C PRO A 191 -5.62 -1.26 -25.48
N ALA A 192 -6.31 -1.48 -24.36
CA ALA A 192 -6.69 -2.82 -23.95
C ALA A 192 -7.56 -3.47 -25.04
N PRO A 193 -7.27 -4.70 -25.48
CA PRO A 193 -8.11 -5.37 -26.45
C PRO A 193 -9.49 -5.66 -25.86
N VAL A 194 -10.51 -5.71 -26.72
CA VAL A 194 -11.86 -6.11 -26.31
C VAL A 194 -12.01 -7.61 -26.51
N PHE A 195 -12.42 -8.31 -25.45
CA PHE A 195 -12.83 -9.70 -25.51
C PHE A 195 -14.36 -9.77 -25.44
N THR A 196 -15.00 -10.24 -26.51
CA THR A 196 -16.46 -10.35 -26.57
C THR A 196 -16.89 -11.74 -26.10
N LEU A 197 -17.65 -11.78 -25.01
CA LEU A 197 -18.37 -12.97 -24.56
C LEU A 197 -19.75 -12.96 -25.19
N ARG A 198 -19.98 -13.87 -26.12
CA ARG A 198 -21.27 -14.04 -26.78
C ARG A 198 -22.05 -15.14 -26.10
N ILE A 199 -23.24 -14.79 -25.61
CA ILE A 199 -24.19 -15.66 -24.93
C ILE A 199 -25.38 -15.87 -25.89
N GLU A 200 -25.60 -17.10 -26.26
CA GLU A 200 -26.73 -17.49 -27.10
C GLU A 200 -27.65 -18.45 -26.32
N ALA A 201 -28.94 -18.15 -26.25
CA ALA A 201 -29.91 -19.04 -25.60
C ALA A 201 -31.33 -18.79 -26.12
N ARG A 202 -32.13 -19.86 -26.12
CA ARG A 202 -33.56 -19.79 -26.29
C ARG A 202 -34.22 -19.86 -24.91
N LEU A 203 -35.08 -18.88 -24.59
CA LEU A 203 -35.72 -18.78 -23.28
C LEU A 203 -37.20 -19.19 -23.35
N ALA A 204 -37.65 -20.00 -22.36
CA ALA A 204 -39.08 -20.15 -22.07
C ALA A 204 -39.50 -19.00 -21.13
N THR A 205 -40.14 -17.97 -21.74
CA THR A 205 -40.53 -16.77 -21.02
C THR A 205 -41.71 -16.07 -21.67
N ILE A 206 -42.45 -15.31 -20.91
CA ILE A 206 -43.50 -14.38 -21.41
C ILE A 206 -43.04 -12.91 -21.36
N GLU A 207 -41.85 -12.67 -20.83
CA GLU A 207 -41.26 -11.35 -20.66
C GLU A 207 -40.59 -10.87 -21.98
N ASP A 208 -40.33 -9.56 -22.06
CA ASP A 208 -39.63 -8.95 -23.20
C ASP A 208 -38.16 -9.41 -23.22
N LEU A 209 -37.75 -10.04 -24.34
CA LEU A 209 -36.40 -10.56 -24.53
C LEU A 209 -35.30 -9.50 -24.45
N THR A 210 -35.60 -8.25 -24.91
CA THR A 210 -34.64 -7.16 -24.86
C THR A 210 -34.34 -6.74 -23.46
N LYS A 211 -35.36 -6.66 -22.59
CA LYS A 211 -35.23 -6.35 -21.18
C LYS A 211 -34.49 -7.46 -20.43
N LEU A 212 -34.81 -8.72 -20.74
CA LEU A 212 -34.12 -9.85 -20.15
C LEU A 212 -32.64 -9.91 -20.57
N ALA A 213 -32.31 -9.61 -21.81
CA ALA A 213 -30.94 -9.57 -22.30
C ALA A 213 -30.08 -8.55 -21.50
N GLU A 214 -30.63 -7.36 -21.25
CA GLU A 214 -29.92 -6.36 -20.41
C GLU A 214 -29.75 -6.81 -18.95
N GLN A 215 -30.73 -7.47 -18.37
CA GLN A 215 -30.63 -8.00 -17.01
C GLN A 215 -29.60 -9.14 -16.91
N ILE A 216 -29.60 -10.03 -17.92
CA ILE A 216 -28.62 -11.12 -18.02
C ILE A 216 -27.22 -10.54 -18.23
N ARG A 217 -27.06 -9.59 -19.15
CA ARG A 217 -25.80 -8.90 -19.38
C ARG A 217 -25.21 -8.32 -18.08
N LYS A 218 -26.03 -7.61 -17.32
CA LYS A 218 -25.59 -7.03 -16.03
C LYS A 218 -25.14 -8.11 -15.06
N ARG A 219 -25.94 -9.17 -14.86
CA ARG A 219 -25.58 -10.27 -13.95
C ARG A 219 -24.29 -10.98 -14.36
N VAL A 220 -24.07 -11.13 -15.68
CA VAL A 220 -22.84 -11.75 -16.19
C VAL A 220 -21.63 -10.83 -16.02
N ILE A 221 -21.77 -9.54 -16.22
CA ILE A 221 -20.70 -8.54 -15.97
C ILE A 221 -20.35 -8.56 -14.48
N ASP A 222 -21.34 -8.51 -13.59
CA ASP A 222 -21.13 -8.54 -12.14
C ASP A 222 -20.44 -9.87 -11.69
N TYR A 223 -20.79 -10.99 -12.33
CA TYR A 223 -20.13 -12.28 -12.08
C TYR A 223 -18.69 -12.31 -12.61
N ALA A 224 -18.44 -11.74 -13.76
CA ALA A 224 -17.15 -11.79 -14.44
C ALA A 224 -16.09 -10.86 -13.81
N ASP A 225 -16.52 -9.93 -12.95
CA ASP A 225 -15.60 -8.98 -12.32
C ASP A 225 -14.47 -9.70 -11.55
N GLY A 226 -13.23 -9.36 -11.91
CA GLY A 226 -12.02 -9.96 -11.33
C GLY A 226 -11.77 -11.44 -11.69
N ARG A 227 -12.53 -12.05 -12.63
CA ARG A 227 -12.38 -13.44 -13.04
C ARG A 227 -11.72 -13.55 -14.41
N THR A 228 -10.86 -14.55 -14.54
CA THR A 228 -10.25 -14.94 -15.81
C THR A 228 -10.87 -16.19 -16.42
N LEU A 229 -11.59 -16.97 -15.62
CA LEU A 229 -12.33 -18.15 -16.08
C LEU A 229 -13.83 -17.93 -15.82
N LEU A 230 -14.60 -17.96 -16.88
CA LEU A 230 -16.07 -17.90 -16.83
C LEU A 230 -16.65 -19.29 -16.98
N VAL A 231 -17.24 -19.78 -15.89
CA VAL A 231 -17.75 -21.14 -15.80
C VAL A 231 -19.09 -21.26 -16.53
N TYR A 232 -19.18 -22.14 -17.53
CA TYR A 232 -20.35 -22.37 -18.37
C TYR A 232 -21.62 -22.60 -17.55
N ASN A 233 -21.59 -23.56 -16.64
CA ASN A 233 -22.76 -23.89 -15.83
C ASN A 233 -23.19 -22.77 -14.88
N TYR A 234 -22.26 -21.92 -14.46
CA TYR A 234 -22.61 -20.76 -13.62
C TYR A 234 -23.33 -19.69 -14.43
N ILE A 235 -22.84 -19.41 -15.65
CA ILE A 235 -23.49 -18.45 -16.55
C ILE A 235 -24.86 -18.99 -16.98
N ALA A 236 -24.97 -20.31 -17.22
CA ALA A 236 -26.26 -20.95 -17.48
C ALA A 236 -27.29 -20.72 -16.34
N ALA A 237 -26.83 -20.81 -15.09
CA ALA A 237 -27.68 -20.52 -13.93
C ALA A 237 -28.10 -19.04 -13.87
N LEU A 238 -27.27 -18.11 -14.35
CA LEU A 238 -27.60 -16.68 -14.41
C LEU A 238 -28.71 -16.34 -15.45
N LEU A 239 -28.97 -17.23 -16.42
CA LEU A 239 -30.11 -17.10 -17.33
C LEU A 239 -31.44 -17.26 -16.59
N LEU A 240 -31.47 -18.13 -15.57
CA LEU A 240 -32.64 -18.39 -14.75
C LEU A 240 -32.85 -17.24 -13.75
N GLY A 241 -33.64 -16.27 -14.12
CA GLY A 241 -34.02 -15.13 -13.28
C GLY A 241 -35.52 -14.93 -13.25
N PRO A 242 -36.02 -13.92 -12.55
CA PRO A 242 -37.42 -13.57 -12.55
C PRO A 242 -37.94 -13.45 -13.98
N GLY A 243 -39.05 -14.13 -14.27
CA GLY A 243 -39.67 -14.14 -15.60
C GLY A 243 -39.14 -15.19 -16.58
N VAL A 244 -38.13 -16.01 -16.22
CA VAL A 244 -37.60 -17.07 -17.06
C VAL A 244 -37.95 -18.42 -16.43
N GLU A 245 -38.73 -19.25 -17.13
CA GLU A 245 -39.10 -20.58 -16.66
C GLU A 245 -38.03 -21.64 -16.97
N ASN A 246 -37.41 -21.53 -18.15
CA ASN A 246 -36.34 -22.46 -18.58
C ASN A 246 -35.54 -21.86 -19.72
N TYR A 247 -34.37 -22.46 -20.02
CA TYR A 247 -33.54 -22.11 -21.19
C TYR A 247 -33.21 -23.37 -21.99
N PHE A 248 -32.94 -23.18 -23.28
CA PHE A 248 -32.53 -24.23 -24.23
C PHE A 248 -31.43 -23.70 -25.14
N ASP A 249 -30.66 -24.62 -25.72
CA ASP A 249 -29.65 -24.30 -26.76
C ASP A 249 -28.60 -23.26 -26.29
N PHE A 250 -28.27 -23.28 -24.98
CA PHE A 250 -27.33 -22.33 -24.39
C PHE A 250 -25.90 -22.60 -24.86
N LYS A 251 -25.27 -21.53 -25.37
CA LYS A 251 -23.86 -21.55 -25.81
C LYS A 251 -23.11 -20.31 -25.37
N LEU A 252 -21.81 -20.48 -25.07
CA LEU A 252 -20.85 -19.42 -24.87
C LEU A 252 -19.85 -19.42 -26.03
N ASN A 253 -19.77 -18.30 -26.77
CA ASN A 253 -18.92 -18.19 -27.96
C ASN A 253 -19.12 -19.37 -28.95
N GLY A 254 -20.35 -19.90 -29.02
CA GLY A 254 -20.74 -21.01 -29.92
C GLY A 254 -20.47 -22.41 -29.33
N ASP A 255 -19.86 -22.55 -28.17
CA ASP A 255 -19.53 -23.81 -27.51
C ASP A 255 -20.29 -24.00 -26.17
N GLU A 256 -20.28 -25.23 -25.66
CA GLU A 256 -20.87 -25.63 -24.36
C GLU A 256 -19.74 -25.89 -23.32
N LYS A 257 -18.83 -24.93 -23.18
CA LYS A 257 -17.66 -25.05 -22.29
C LYS A 257 -17.33 -23.74 -21.60
N ASP A 258 -16.51 -23.85 -20.57
CA ASP A 258 -15.93 -22.69 -19.86
C ASP A 258 -15.14 -21.80 -20.82
N VAL A 259 -15.10 -20.50 -20.52
CA VAL A 259 -14.43 -19.49 -21.36
C VAL A 259 -13.35 -18.79 -20.56
N ASP A 260 -12.12 -18.83 -21.07
CA ASP A 260 -11.00 -18.06 -20.53
C ASP A 260 -11.03 -16.64 -21.07
N VAL A 261 -11.01 -15.66 -20.19
CA VAL A 261 -10.92 -14.22 -20.53
C VAL A 261 -9.46 -13.78 -20.38
N PRO A 262 -8.84 -13.27 -21.45
CA PRO A 262 -7.47 -12.75 -21.34
C PRO A 262 -7.40 -11.60 -20.34
N THR A 263 -6.44 -11.65 -19.41
CA THR A 263 -6.30 -10.65 -18.35
C THR A 263 -6.04 -9.24 -18.85
N THR A 264 -5.49 -9.10 -20.06
CA THR A 264 -5.20 -7.81 -20.70
C THR A 264 -6.41 -7.19 -21.40
N SER A 265 -7.54 -7.92 -21.47
CA SER A 265 -8.71 -7.53 -22.26
C SER A 265 -9.81 -6.92 -21.42
N VAL A 266 -10.56 -6.01 -22.02
CA VAL A 266 -11.85 -5.54 -21.51
C VAL A 266 -12.93 -6.51 -21.95
N LEU A 267 -13.71 -7.03 -20.99
CA LEU A 267 -14.83 -7.92 -21.29
C LEU A 267 -16.03 -7.13 -21.83
N GLN A 268 -16.49 -7.50 -23.00
CA GLN A 268 -17.76 -7.05 -23.55
C GLN A 268 -18.72 -8.25 -23.63
N VAL A 269 -19.92 -8.10 -23.09
CA VAL A 269 -20.92 -9.18 -23.09
C VAL A 269 -22.01 -8.88 -24.12
N GLU A 270 -22.17 -9.79 -25.08
CA GLU A 270 -23.24 -9.78 -26.07
C GLU A 270 -24.23 -10.91 -25.72
N VAL A 271 -25.52 -10.56 -25.59
CA VAL A 271 -26.57 -11.53 -25.24
C VAL A 271 -27.60 -11.60 -26.38
N ILE A 272 -27.74 -12.79 -26.97
CA ILE A 272 -28.64 -13.08 -28.08
C ILE A 272 -29.67 -14.09 -27.57
N LEU A 273 -30.89 -13.63 -27.43
CA LEU A 273 -32.02 -14.43 -26.97
C LEU A 273 -33.05 -14.67 -28.07
N SER A 274 -33.66 -15.86 -28.09
CA SER A 274 -34.73 -16.23 -29.00
C SER A 274 -35.87 -16.97 -28.31
#